data_7789dc248b4c884c6884f2008d9b48ae
#
_entry.id   7789dc248b4c884c6884f2008d9b48ae
#
_cell.length_a   1.000
_cell.length_b   1.000
_cell.length_c   1.000
_cell.angle_alpha   90.00
_cell.angle_beta   90.00
_cell.angle_gamma   90.00
#
_symmetry.space_group_name_H-M   'P 1'
#
loop_
_entity.id
_entity.type
_entity.pdbx_description
1 polymer ?
#
loop_
_entity_poly.entity_id
_entity_poly.type
_entity_poly.pdbx_seq_one_letter_code
_entity_poly.pdbx_strand_id
1 'polypeptide(L)'
;SCLNAQEPKSLGSMLYKEVTANVETEPVFAGDDAADDMCVLENFNNPENSLIISSDKKYGIIVYDLKGFKLYDYEVGRINNVDILTSRSFQNKYIVAGTNRTYNSIDIYLFNIKGELENLILRKEIPSLKDVYGVTFYRDEFNTYLFISDKKGNVEQWSYNNDEVNSEIIFVRKLKFSSLVEGLVADESKGKI
;
A
#
# COMPACT_ATOMS: atom_id res chain seq x y z
N SER A 1 25.18 -31.07 -44.32
CA SER A 1 23.93 -31.26 -43.58
C SER A 1 23.59 -29.97 -42.85
N CYS A 2 22.58 -29.27 -43.35
CA CYS A 2 22.09 -28.04 -42.76
C CYS A 2 21.26 -28.39 -41.52
N LEU A 3 21.66 -27.84 -40.36
CA LEU A 3 20.86 -27.82 -39.13
C LEU A 3 19.75 -26.80 -39.31
N ASN A 4 18.50 -27.25 -39.37
CA ASN A 4 17.33 -26.40 -39.29
C ASN A 4 17.25 -25.80 -37.89
N ALA A 5 17.52 -24.50 -37.78
CA ALA A 5 17.15 -23.73 -36.62
C ALA A 5 15.61 -23.64 -36.61
N GLN A 6 14.98 -24.28 -35.64
CA GLN A 6 13.56 -24.05 -35.36
C GLN A 6 13.39 -22.61 -34.83
N GLU A 7 12.59 -21.84 -35.56
CA GLU A 7 12.13 -20.53 -35.03
C GLU A 7 11.42 -20.71 -33.68
N PRO A 8 11.62 -19.81 -32.75
CA PRO A 8 10.91 -19.88 -31.46
C PRO A 8 9.41 -19.76 -31.73
N LYS A 9 8.64 -20.73 -31.24
CA LYS A 9 7.18 -20.70 -31.26
C LYS A 9 6.72 -19.36 -30.67
N SER A 10 5.97 -18.59 -31.47
CA SER A 10 5.34 -17.36 -31.07
C SER A 10 4.62 -17.55 -29.71
N LEU A 11 5.00 -16.78 -28.72
CA LEU A 11 4.22 -16.63 -27.50
C LEU A 11 2.80 -16.27 -27.95
N GLY A 12 1.81 -17.11 -27.59
CA GLY A 12 0.43 -16.90 -27.99
C GLY A 12 0.02 -15.45 -27.76
N SER A 13 -0.67 -14.87 -28.74
CA SER A 13 -1.12 -13.51 -28.71
C SER A 13 -1.80 -13.23 -27.37
N MET A 14 -1.14 -12.49 -26.47
CA MET A 14 -1.80 -11.90 -25.33
C MET A 14 -2.93 -11.04 -25.91
N LEU A 15 -4.17 -11.41 -25.58
CA LEU A 15 -5.32 -10.59 -25.91
C LEU A 15 -5.23 -9.33 -25.05
N TYR A 16 -4.64 -8.28 -25.60
CA TYR A 16 -4.70 -6.94 -24.99
C TYR A 16 -6.11 -6.43 -25.15
N LYS A 17 -6.74 -6.13 -24.02
CA LYS A 17 -8.01 -5.42 -24.01
C LYS A 17 -7.72 -3.99 -23.62
N GLU A 18 -7.92 -3.10 -24.57
CA GLU A 18 -7.88 -1.66 -24.30
C GLU A 18 -9.10 -1.27 -23.46
N VAL A 19 -8.87 -0.52 -22.39
CA VAL A 19 -9.90 0.02 -21.52
C VAL A 19 -9.67 1.52 -21.37
N THR A 20 -10.75 2.27 -21.32
CA THR A 20 -10.73 3.72 -21.06
C THR A 20 -11.17 3.96 -19.63
N ALA A 21 -10.49 4.86 -18.92
CA ALA A 21 -10.90 5.28 -17.59
C ALA A 21 -12.27 5.96 -17.66
N ASN A 22 -13.18 5.56 -16.79
CA ASN A 22 -14.49 6.20 -16.68
C ASN A 22 -14.49 7.37 -15.68
N VAL A 23 -13.56 7.34 -14.72
CA VAL A 23 -13.40 8.35 -13.68
C VAL A 23 -11.91 8.55 -13.46
N GLU A 24 -11.51 9.80 -13.24
CA GLU A 24 -10.19 10.20 -12.77
C GLU A 24 -10.35 11.00 -11.48
N THR A 25 -9.40 10.87 -10.56
CA THR A 25 -9.39 11.68 -9.35
C THR A 25 -8.97 13.12 -9.65
N GLU A 26 -9.40 14.05 -8.81
CA GLU A 26 -8.79 15.38 -8.81
C GLU A 26 -7.28 15.27 -8.61
N PRO A 27 -6.48 16.11 -9.29
CA PRO A 27 -5.03 16.02 -9.20
C PRO A 27 -4.53 16.32 -7.79
N VAL A 28 -3.42 15.70 -7.43
CA VAL A 28 -2.71 15.99 -6.18
C VAL A 28 -2.16 17.42 -6.20
N PHE A 29 -2.12 18.06 -5.03
CA PHE A 29 -1.72 19.47 -4.92
C PHE A 29 -0.26 19.71 -5.34
N ALA A 30 0.64 18.78 -5.02
CA ALA A 30 2.08 18.97 -5.24
C ALA A 30 2.51 18.90 -6.71
N GLY A 31 1.63 18.47 -7.61
CA GLY A 31 1.93 18.35 -9.05
C GLY A 31 3.09 17.41 -9.37
N ASP A 32 3.52 17.36 -10.62
CA ASP A 32 4.54 16.44 -11.15
C ASP A 32 4.25 14.98 -10.77
N ASP A 33 5.29 14.20 -10.58
CA ASP A 33 5.27 12.81 -10.13
C ASP A 33 5.05 12.73 -8.59
N ALA A 34 3.90 13.21 -8.08
CA ALA A 34 3.60 13.23 -6.65
C ALA A 34 2.59 12.17 -6.22
N ALA A 35 1.54 11.91 -7.00
CA ALA A 35 0.65 10.77 -6.78
C ALA A 35 1.41 9.46 -7.04
N ASP A 36 1.35 8.52 -6.11
CA ASP A 36 2.19 7.32 -6.17
C ASP A 36 1.38 6.03 -6.04
N ASP A 37 0.70 5.85 -4.93
CA ASP A 37 0.03 4.59 -4.59
C ASP A 37 -1.36 4.85 -3.99
N MET A 38 -2.18 3.80 -3.95
CA MET A 38 -3.51 3.89 -3.37
C MET A 38 -4.01 2.57 -2.80
N CYS A 39 -4.90 2.65 -1.82
CA CYS A 39 -5.70 1.53 -1.33
C CYS A 39 -7.18 1.93 -1.24
N VAL A 40 -8.04 0.93 -1.13
CA VAL A 40 -9.49 1.14 -1.08
C VAL A 40 -10.01 0.91 0.33
N LEU A 41 -10.62 1.93 0.92
CA LEU A 41 -11.40 1.83 2.14
C LEU A 41 -12.80 1.34 1.76
N GLU A 42 -13.02 0.04 1.89
CA GLU A 42 -14.24 -0.62 1.44
C GLU A 42 -15.37 -0.44 2.46
N ASN A 43 -16.50 0.10 2.02
CA ASN A 43 -17.71 0.16 2.81
C ASN A 43 -18.59 -1.08 2.51
N PHE A 44 -18.47 -2.12 3.31
CA PHE A 44 -19.17 -3.39 3.11
C PHE A 44 -20.70 -3.26 3.17
N ASN A 45 -21.23 -2.28 3.90
CA ASN A 45 -22.67 -2.06 4.03
C ASN A 45 -23.24 -1.25 2.87
N ASN A 46 -22.41 -0.38 2.29
CA ASN A 46 -22.79 0.45 1.15
C ASN A 46 -21.55 0.67 0.26
N PRO A 47 -21.27 -0.26 -0.67
CA PRO A 47 -20.07 -0.21 -1.52
C PRO A 47 -19.92 1.08 -2.34
N GLU A 48 -21.01 1.76 -2.67
CA GLU A 48 -21.00 3.05 -3.38
C GLU A 48 -20.35 4.18 -2.56
N ASN A 49 -20.29 4.00 -1.23
CA ASN A 49 -19.64 4.92 -0.30
C ASN A 49 -18.22 4.47 0.11
N SER A 50 -17.64 3.53 -0.63
CA SER A 50 -16.22 3.20 -0.48
C SER A 50 -15.36 4.39 -0.90
N LEU A 51 -14.15 4.47 -0.36
CA LEU A 51 -13.25 5.60 -0.58
C LEU A 51 -11.89 5.11 -1.10
N ILE A 52 -11.18 6.01 -1.77
CA ILE A 52 -9.80 5.80 -2.20
C ILE A 52 -8.90 6.59 -1.26
N ILE A 53 -7.94 5.91 -0.63
CA ILE A 53 -6.87 6.53 0.15
C ILE A 53 -5.62 6.48 -0.70
N SER A 54 -5.10 7.64 -1.07
CA SER A 54 -3.94 7.78 -1.97
C SER A 54 -2.78 8.44 -1.25
N SER A 55 -1.57 8.10 -1.67
CA SER A 55 -0.36 8.77 -1.22
C SER A 55 0.03 9.91 -2.16
N ASP A 56 0.46 11.02 -1.56
CA ASP A 56 1.23 12.08 -2.20
C ASP A 56 2.64 12.08 -1.61
N LYS A 57 3.62 11.63 -2.40
CA LYS A 57 5.00 11.46 -1.93
C LYS A 57 5.75 12.77 -1.65
N LYS A 58 5.07 13.91 -1.77
CA LYS A 58 5.59 15.23 -1.41
C LYS A 58 4.83 15.86 -0.23
N TYR A 59 3.63 15.36 0.08
CA TYR A 59 2.70 15.99 1.02
C TYR A 59 2.19 15.03 2.11
N GLY A 60 1.55 13.91 1.72
CA GLY A 60 0.96 13.02 2.69
C GLY A 60 -0.09 12.06 2.17
N ILE A 61 -1.28 12.10 2.73
CA ILE A 61 -2.40 11.23 2.38
C ILE A 61 -3.56 12.07 1.88
N ILE A 62 -4.19 11.61 0.79
CA ILE A 62 -5.38 12.23 0.21
C ILE A 62 -6.49 11.18 0.15
N VAL A 63 -7.70 11.59 0.47
CA VAL A 63 -8.90 10.73 0.43
C VAL A 63 -9.86 11.25 -0.63
N TYR A 64 -10.29 10.34 -1.52
CA TYR A 64 -11.23 10.62 -2.58
C TYR A 64 -12.48 9.74 -2.45
N ASP A 65 -13.60 10.21 -2.98
CA ASP A 65 -14.74 9.35 -3.25
C ASP A 65 -14.55 8.56 -4.55
N LEU A 66 -15.47 7.62 -4.83
CA LEU A 66 -15.42 6.82 -6.07
C LEU A 66 -15.74 7.62 -7.34
N LYS A 67 -16.15 8.87 -7.22
CA LYS A 67 -16.36 9.78 -8.35
C LYS A 67 -15.10 10.63 -8.64
N GLY A 68 -14.05 10.47 -7.83
CA GLY A 68 -12.78 11.14 -7.97
C GLY A 68 -12.71 12.49 -7.26
N PHE A 69 -13.74 12.92 -6.52
CA PHE A 69 -13.68 14.16 -5.75
C PHE A 69 -12.86 14.01 -4.49
N LYS A 70 -11.96 14.95 -4.24
CA LYS A 70 -11.18 15.01 -3.02
C LYS A 70 -12.07 15.37 -1.83
N LEU A 71 -12.07 14.51 -0.81
CA LEU A 71 -12.80 14.72 0.43
C LEU A 71 -11.92 15.31 1.52
N TYR A 72 -10.71 14.77 1.67
CA TYR A 72 -9.75 15.17 2.69
C TYR A 72 -8.32 15.15 2.14
N ASP A 73 -7.46 15.95 2.75
CA ASP A 73 -6.01 15.85 2.61
C ASP A 73 -5.33 16.05 3.97
N TYR A 74 -4.23 15.30 4.18
CA TYR A 74 -3.51 15.25 5.45
C TYR A 74 -2.02 15.43 5.23
N GLU A 75 -1.46 16.52 5.72
CA GLU A 75 -0.02 16.78 5.69
C GLU A 75 0.68 15.98 6.79
N VAL A 76 1.02 14.73 6.49
CA VAL A 76 1.63 13.80 7.45
C VAL A 76 3.08 13.45 7.13
N GLY A 77 3.63 14.08 6.09
CA GLY A 77 4.98 13.84 5.58
C GLY A 77 4.96 13.14 4.22
N ARG A 78 6.12 12.83 3.70
CA ARG A 78 6.33 12.28 2.36
C ARG A 78 5.96 10.79 2.31
N ILE A 79 4.67 10.51 2.14
CA ILE A 79 4.16 9.14 2.05
C ILE A 79 4.39 8.59 0.65
N ASN A 80 5.13 7.47 0.54
CA ASN A 80 5.37 6.84 -0.76
C ASN A 80 4.27 5.84 -1.08
N ASN A 81 4.17 4.74 -0.35
CA ASN A 81 3.14 3.73 -0.55
C ASN A 81 2.20 3.66 0.65
N VAL A 82 0.99 3.21 0.38
CA VAL A 82 -0.05 2.97 1.40
C VAL A 82 -0.67 1.60 1.19
N ASP A 83 -1.06 0.95 2.29
CA ASP A 83 -1.88 -0.25 2.25
C ASP A 83 -2.85 -0.26 3.43
N ILE A 84 -3.96 -0.97 3.28
CA ILE A 84 -5.04 -1.00 4.25
C ILE A 84 -5.26 -2.41 4.81
N LEU A 85 -5.29 -2.52 6.12
CA LEU A 85 -5.70 -3.73 6.78
C LEU A 85 -7.23 -3.78 6.87
N THR A 86 -7.80 -4.62 6.04
CA THR A 86 -9.25 -4.87 6.07
C THR A 86 -9.60 -5.68 7.31
N SER A 87 -10.14 -5.05 8.33
CA SER A 87 -10.58 -5.75 9.53
C SER A 87 -12.09 -5.58 9.72
N ARG A 88 -12.81 -6.71 9.72
CA ARG A 88 -14.24 -6.73 10.09
C ARG A 88 -14.47 -6.47 11.58
N SER A 89 -13.42 -6.49 12.40
CA SER A 89 -13.53 -6.41 13.86
C SER A 89 -13.50 -4.97 14.42
N PHE A 90 -13.09 -4.00 13.61
CA PHE A 90 -13.02 -2.60 14.07
C PHE A 90 -14.26 -1.80 13.65
N GLN A 91 -15.43 -2.14 14.10
CA GLN A 91 -16.68 -1.36 14.01
C GLN A 91 -16.54 -0.03 13.21
N ASN A 92 -16.41 -0.10 11.86
CA ASN A 92 -16.24 1.05 10.97
C ASN A 92 -14.92 1.85 11.13
N LYS A 93 -13.86 1.20 11.61
CA LYS A 93 -12.51 1.76 11.65
C LYS A 93 -11.55 0.95 10.79
N TYR A 94 -10.59 1.63 10.20
CA TYR A 94 -9.66 1.08 9.22
C TYR A 94 -8.25 1.46 9.59
N ILE A 95 -7.34 0.49 9.48
CA ILE A 95 -5.92 0.68 9.74
C ILE A 95 -5.21 0.82 8.40
N VAL A 96 -4.54 1.93 8.21
CA VAL A 96 -3.77 2.25 7.00
C VAL A 96 -2.30 2.35 7.37
N ALA A 97 -1.45 1.59 6.70
CA ALA A 97 -0.01 1.72 6.77
C ALA A 97 0.49 2.65 5.67
N GLY A 98 1.48 3.48 6.00
CA GLY A 98 2.15 4.32 5.00
C GLY A 98 3.66 4.34 5.21
N THR A 99 4.44 4.17 4.14
CA THR A 99 5.88 4.38 4.18
C THR A 99 6.20 5.86 4.13
N ASN A 100 6.72 6.39 5.24
CA ASN A 100 6.98 7.82 5.39
C ASN A 100 8.47 8.13 5.18
N ARG A 101 8.81 8.71 4.03
CA ARG A 101 10.18 9.06 3.66
C ARG A 101 10.73 10.29 4.40
N THR A 102 9.86 11.09 5.02
CA THR A 102 10.30 12.21 5.86
C THR A 102 11.06 11.72 7.09
N TYR A 103 10.57 10.62 7.70
CA TYR A 103 11.11 10.07 8.92
C TYR A 103 11.82 8.72 8.70
N ASN A 104 11.87 8.23 7.47
CA ASN A 104 12.32 6.87 7.15
C ASN A 104 11.62 5.83 8.03
N SER A 105 10.31 5.92 8.11
CA SER A 105 9.46 5.15 9.02
C SER A 105 8.34 4.42 8.30
N ILE A 106 7.76 3.46 9.01
CA ILE A 106 6.39 3.01 8.78
C ILE A 106 5.49 3.76 9.75
N ASP A 107 4.44 4.34 9.22
CA ASP A 107 3.41 5.03 9.99
C ASP A 107 2.11 4.24 9.87
N ILE A 108 1.42 4.04 10.97
CA ILE A 108 0.12 3.36 11.03
C ILE A 108 -0.93 4.35 11.48
N TYR A 109 -1.93 4.53 10.65
CA TYR A 109 -3.01 5.49 10.84
C TYR A 109 -4.34 4.78 11.10
N LEU A 110 -5.19 5.41 11.89
CA LEU A 110 -6.57 5.00 12.11
C LEU A 110 -7.50 5.94 11.34
N PHE A 111 -8.30 5.37 10.46
CA PHE A 111 -9.35 6.07 9.73
C PHE A 111 -10.74 5.56 10.14
N ASN A 112 -11.73 6.43 10.10
CA ASN A 112 -13.13 6.01 10.18
C ASN A 112 -13.71 5.74 8.78
N ILE A 113 -14.94 5.21 8.73
CA ILE A 113 -15.62 4.87 7.49
C ILE A 113 -15.92 6.06 6.57
N LYS A 114 -15.83 7.29 7.07
CA LYS A 114 -15.99 8.51 6.29
C LYS A 114 -14.69 8.99 5.65
N GLY A 115 -13.58 8.29 5.92
CA GLY A 115 -12.25 8.69 5.45
C GLY A 115 -11.59 9.77 6.30
N GLU A 116 -12.12 10.04 7.50
CA GLU A 116 -11.49 10.98 8.42
C GLU A 116 -10.33 10.27 9.16
N LEU A 117 -9.15 10.87 9.12
CA LEU A 117 -7.99 10.45 9.90
C LEU A 117 -8.23 10.77 11.38
N GLU A 118 -8.41 9.73 12.18
CA GLU A 118 -8.65 9.89 13.62
C GLU A 118 -7.36 9.98 14.42
N ASN A 119 -6.34 9.16 14.07
CA ASN A 119 -5.10 9.10 14.84
C ASN A 119 -3.93 8.53 14.04
N LEU A 120 -2.71 8.96 14.38
CA LEU A 120 -1.47 8.25 14.10
C LEU A 120 -1.21 7.31 15.28
N ILE A 121 -1.46 6.01 15.11
CA ILE A 121 -1.37 5.04 16.21
C ILE A 121 0.02 4.46 16.40
N LEU A 122 0.86 4.50 15.35
CA LEU A 122 2.25 4.08 15.43
C LEU A 122 3.10 4.86 14.42
N ARG A 123 4.28 5.31 14.85
CA ARG A 123 5.40 5.66 13.97
C ARG A 123 6.63 4.89 14.40
N LYS A 124 7.17 4.09 13.49
CA LYS A 124 8.38 3.31 13.74
C LYS A 124 9.43 3.62 12.68
N GLU A 125 10.53 4.22 13.08
CA GLU A 125 11.70 4.36 12.20
C GLU A 125 12.28 2.99 11.84
N ILE A 126 12.72 2.84 10.58
CA ILE A 126 13.29 1.61 10.03
C ILE A 126 14.73 1.89 9.55
N PRO A 127 15.69 2.08 10.45
CA PRO A 127 17.06 2.46 10.08
C PRO A 127 17.80 1.40 9.28
N SER A 128 17.34 0.15 9.31
CA SER A 128 17.86 -0.99 8.53
C SER A 128 17.52 -0.94 7.04
N LEU A 129 16.51 -0.15 6.66
CA LEU A 129 16.14 0.18 5.29
C LEU A 129 16.56 1.61 4.97
N LYS A 130 17.05 1.82 3.75
CA LYS A 130 17.40 3.17 3.28
C LYS A 130 16.36 3.63 2.26
N ASP A 131 15.67 4.72 2.59
CA ASP A 131 14.52 5.22 1.82
C ASP A 131 13.42 4.16 1.74
N VAL A 132 12.63 4.02 2.80
CA VAL A 132 11.43 3.17 2.83
C VAL A 132 10.54 3.44 1.61
N TYR A 133 10.02 2.36 0.99
CA TYR A 133 9.42 2.46 -0.32
C TYR A 133 8.05 1.75 -0.37
N GLY A 134 7.99 0.51 -0.81
CA GLY A 134 6.74 -0.26 -0.84
C GLY A 134 6.30 -0.75 0.54
N VAL A 135 5.01 -0.98 0.70
CA VAL A 135 4.41 -1.59 1.89
C VAL A 135 3.23 -2.48 1.50
N THR A 136 3.04 -3.58 2.21
CA THR A 136 1.79 -4.34 2.18
C THR A 136 1.55 -5.03 3.51
N PHE A 137 0.28 -5.11 3.91
CA PHE A 137 -0.17 -6.01 4.97
C PHE A 137 -0.28 -7.43 4.42
N TYR A 138 -0.04 -8.39 5.28
CA TYR A 138 -0.36 -9.79 5.06
C TYR A 138 -0.91 -10.38 6.35
N ARG A 139 -2.03 -11.08 6.26
CA ARG A 139 -2.63 -11.75 7.39
C ARG A 139 -2.77 -13.25 7.11
N ASP A 140 -2.24 -14.05 8.01
CA ASP A 140 -2.55 -15.48 8.08
C ASP A 140 -3.67 -15.74 9.12
N GLU A 141 -3.90 -16.99 9.45
CA GLU A 141 -4.95 -17.40 10.39
C GLU A 141 -4.76 -16.81 11.79
N PHE A 142 -3.51 -16.56 12.20
CA PHE A 142 -3.16 -16.21 13.58
C PHE A 142 -2.50 -14.83 13.71
N ASN A 143 -1.86 -14.34 12.65
CA ASN A 143 -0.96 -13.19 12.73
C ASN A 143 -1.22 -12.20 11.61
N THR A 144 -0.90 -10.95 11.90
CA THR A 144 -0.80 -9.89 10.90
C THR A 144 0.65 -9.46 10.76
N TYR A 145 1.09 -9.25 9.53
CA TYR A 145 2.44 -8.81 9.19
C TYR A 145 2.41 -7.57 8.30
N LEU A 146 3.50 -6.84 8.35
CA LEU A 146 3.85 -5.80 7.39
C LEU A 146 5.10 -6.21 6.63
N PHE A 147 5.09 -6.04 5.33
CA PHE A 147 6.27 -6.14 4.47
C PHE A 147 6.62 -4.76 3.98
N ILE A 148 7.85 -4.34 4.24
CA ILE A 148 8.33 -2.99 3.95
C ILE A 148 9.58 -3.13 3.08
N SER A 149 9.62 -2.46 1.93
CA SER A 149 10.76 -2.48 1.02
C SER A 149 11.59 -1.21 1.07
N ASP A 150 12.78 -1.27 0.47
CA ASP A 150 13.60 -0.12 0.11
C ASP A 150 13.99 -0.15 -1.38
N LYS A 151 14.54 0.97 -1.86
CA LYS A 151 15.02 1.09 -3.25
C LYS A 151 16.21 0.21 -3.61
N LYS A 152 16.79 -0.49 -2.63
CA LYS A 152 17.94 -1.38 -2.83
C LYS A 152 17.56 -2.86 -2.92
N GLY A 153 16.26 -3.17 -2.98
CA GLY A 153 15.77 -4.55 -3.05
C GLY A 153 15.80 -5.28 -1.70
N ASN A 154 15.88 -4.56 -0.59
CA ASN A 154 15.63 -5.18 0.71
C ASN A 154 14.13 -5.15 0.99
N VAL A 155 13.61 -6.24 1.56
CA VAL A 155 12.24 -6.34 2.06
C VAL A 155 12.31 -6.88 3.48
N GLU A 156 11.73 -6.17 4.42
CA GLU A 156 11.64 -6.60 5.81
C GLU A 156 10.22 -7.01 6.15
N GLN A 157 10.09 -8.15 6.81
CA GLN A 157 8.85 -8.63 7.41
C GLN A 157 8.84 -8.25 8.87
N TRP A 158 7.75 -7.64 9.30
CA TRP A 158 7.48 -7.26 10.67
C TRP A 158 6.14 -7.85 11.11
N SER A 159 6.06 -8.45 12.28
CA SER A 159 4.77 -8.81 12.86
C SER A 159 4.10 -7.54 13.39
N TYR A 160 2.82 -7.39 13.08
CA TYR A 160 2.01 -6.27 13.56
C TYR A 160 1.05 -6.76 14.62
N ASN A 161 1.20 -6.21 15.81
CA ASN A 161 0.30 -6.48 16.92
C ASN A 161 -0.49 -5.22 17.22
N ASN A 162 -1.79 -5.34 17.18
CA ASN A 162 -2.72 -4.27 17.48
C ASN A 162 -3.74 -4.76 18.50
N ASP A 163 -3.43 -4.57 19.77
CA ASP A 163 -4.45 -4.56 20.80
C ASP A 163 -4.97 -3.11 20.95
N GLU A 164 -6.17 -2.94 21.45
CA GLU A 164 -6.83 -1.62 21.52
C GLU A 164 -6.04 -0.56 22.31
N VAL A 165 -5.00 -0.97 23.02
CA VAL A 165 -4.20 -0.13 23.93
C VAL A 165 -2.82 0.17 23.35
N ASN A 166 -2.18 -0.80 22.67
CA ASN A 166 -0.82 -0.69 22.18
C ASN A 166 -0.68 -1.28 20.79
N SER A 167 -0.29 -0.44 19.83
CA SER A 167 0.14 -0.90 18.52
C SER A 167 1.66 -1.00 18.48
N GLU A 168 2.18 -2.14 18.05
CA GLU A 168 3.61 -2.34 17.88
C GLU A 168 3.93 -3.17 16.64
N ILE A 169 5.14 -3.00 16.13
CA ILE A 169 5.71 -3.89 15.12
C ILE A 169 7.03 -4.49 15.64
N ILE A 170 7.20 -5.79 15.40
CA ILE A 170 8.38 -6.55 15.82
C ILE A 170 9.03 -7.14 14.57
N PHE A 171 10.34 -6.91 14.41
CA PHE A 171 11.10 -7.45 13.29
C PHE A 171 11.09 -8.98 13.29
N VAL A 172 10.80 -9.58 12.12
CA VAL A 172 10.78 -11.03 11.93
C VAL A 172 11.98 -11.48 11.10
N ARG A 173 12.10 -10.95 9.87
CA ARG A 173 13.19 -11.31 8.95
C ARG A 173 13.40 -10.27 7.87
N LYS A 174 14.54 -10.39 7.17
CA LYS A 174 14.89 -9.60 6.01
C LYS A 174 15.11 -10.50 4.80
N LEU A 175 14.55 -10.11 3.67
CA LEU A 175 14.72 -10.71 2.36
C LEU A 175 15.57 -9.78 1.50
N LYS A 176 16.30 -10.35 0.53
CA LYS A 176 17.11 -9.58 -0.42
C LYS A 176 16.79 -10.01 -1.84
N PHE A 177 16.42 -9.04 -2.65
CA PHE A 177 16.18 -9.18 -4.09
C PHE A 177 17.30 -8.51 -4.88
N SER A 178 17.51 -8.93 -6.12
CA SER A 178 18.55 -8.40 -7.01
C SER A 178 18.19 -7.07 -7.64
N SER A 179 16.92 -6.66 -7.57
CA SER A 179 16.41 -5.41 -8.14
C SER A 179 15.62 -4.62 -7.09
N LEU A 180 15.29 -3.39 -7.43
CA LEU A 180 14.34 -2.56 -6.70
C LEU A 180 13.01 -3.30 -6.54
N VAL A 181 12.41 -3.20 -5.36
CA VAL A 181 11.07 -3.71 -5.04
C VAL A 181 10.23 -2.52 -4.63
N GLU A 182 9.22 -2.18 -5.43
CA GLU A 182 8.29 -1.09 -5.17
C GLU A 182 6.89 -1.63 -4.88
N GLY A 183 6.27 -2.24 -5.88
CA GLY A 183 4.96 -2.84 -5.72
C GLY A 183 5.04 -4.10 -4.86
N LEU A 184 4.33 -4.09 -3.75
CA LEU A 184 4.10 -5.23 -2.88
C LEU A 184 2.60 -5.46 -2.78
N VAL A 185 2.18 -6.71 -2.92
CA VAL A 185 0.78 -7.11 -2.74
C VAL A 185 0.72 -8.48 -2.10
N ALA A 186 -0.19 -8.64 -1.17
CA ALA A 186 -0.43 -9.93 -0.52
C ALA A 186 -1.67 -10.62 -1.09
N ASP A 187 -1.54 -11.91 -1.41
CA ASP A 187 -2.67 -12.80 -1.68
C ASP A 187 -2.86 -13.72 -0.47
N GLU A 188 -3.65 -13.26 0.50
CA GLU A 188 -3.91 -13.98 1.75
C GLU A 188 -4.53 -15.36 1.48
N SER A 189 -5.34 -15.49 0.42
CA SER A 189 -6.00 -16.75 0.07
C SER A 189 -5.03 -17.84 -0.38
N LYS A 190 -3.85 -17.44 -0.89
CA LYS A 190 -2.80 -18.33 -1.37
C LYS A 190 -1.56 -18.34 -0.47
N GLY A 191 -1.54 -17.53 0.58
CA GLY A 191 -0.37 -17.37 1.45
C GLY A 191 0.86 -16.85 0.70
N LYS A 192 0.68 -15.89 -0.22
CA LYS A 192 1.72 -15.33 -1.09
C LYS A 192 1.82 -13.83 -0.95
N ILE A 193 3.02 -13.36 -1.17
CA ILE A 193 3.37 -11.94 -1.28
C ILE A 193 4.22 -11.78 -2.52
#